data_e737809e73d5110e88b18883f962ee04
#
_entry.id   e737809e73d5110e88b18883f962ee04
#
_cell.length_a   1.000
_cell.length_b   1.000
_cell.length_c   1.000
_cell.angle_alpha   90.00
_cell.angle_beta   90.00
_cell.angle_gamma   90.00
#
_symmetry.space_group_name_H-M   'P 1'
#
loop_
_entity.id
_entity.type
_entity.pdbx_description
1 polymer ?
#
loop_
_entity_poly.entity_id
_entity_poly.type
_entity_poly.pdbx_seq_one_letter_code
_entity_poly.pdbx_strand_id
1 'polypeptide(L)'
;MRLSPSTYQMLSILNRTYLDRVEYYDSFGSNQIGTILTTIKYFAKAKDCKYIFLDHISILVSDQQSGDERKALDELATKLKTLTMELDICLIMVSHAKRQSSKAHEEGGKTSLSDLRGTAAIGQLSNMVLGLERDGQSEDASIRDTTLIRVLKNRFSGLTGPSSMLKYSQGTGRLAEVTWEQVTEPEVMEDEGSS
;
A
#
# COMPACT_ATOMS: atom_id res chain seq x y z
N MET A 1 -9.79 -5.28 -26.58
CA MET A 1 -10.68 -6.05 -25.68
C MET A 1 -11.94 -5.22 -25.43
N ARG A 2 -13.13 -5.65 -25.86
CA ARG A 2 -14.38 -4.88 -25.61
C ARG A 2 -14.88 -5.26 -24.22
N LEU A 3 -15.02 -4.28 -23.36
CA LEU A 3 -15.61 -4.48 -22.02
C LEU A 3 -17.10 -4.84 -22.15
N SER A 4 -17.63 -5.64 -21.23
CA SER A 4 -19.05 -5.97 -21.19
C SER A 4 -19.89 -4.73 -20.86
N PRO A 5 -21.20 -4.69 -21.25
CA PRO A 5 -22.08 -3.58 -20.88
C PRO A 5 -22.16 -3.33 -19.37
N SER A 6 -22.13 -4.40 -18.56
CA SER A 6 -22.09 -4.31 -17.08
C SER A 6 -20.81 -3.66 -16.57
N THR A 7 -19.67 -3.94 -17.20
CA THR A 7 -18.39 -3.32 -16.86
C THR A 7 -18.39 -1.83 -17.20
N TYR A 8 -18.97 -1.44 -18.34
CA TYR A 8 -19.17 -0.03 -18.69
C TYR A 8 -20.08 0.70 -17.70
N GLN A 9 -21.15 0.07 -17.26
CA GLN A 9 -22.08 0.64 -16.29
C GLN A 9 -21.42 0.81 -14.92
N MET A 10 -20.65 -0.18 -14.50
CA MET A 10 -19.86 -0.14 -13.25
C MET A 10 -18.77 0.94 -13.28
N LEU A 11 -18.05 1.07 -14.39
CA LEU A 11 -17.08 2.15 -14.60
C LEU A 11 -17.74 3.53 -14.65
N SER A 12 -18.96 3.66 -15.21
CA SER A 12 -19.68 4.93 -15.23
C SER A 12 -20.17 5.35 -13.84
N ILE A 13 -20.56 4.38 -12.98
CA ILE A 13 -20.93 4.63 -11.58
C ILE A 13 -19.69 5.02 -10.77
N LEU A 14 -18.57 4.30 -10.96
CA LEU A 14 -17.29 4.65 -10.35
C LEU A 14 -16.83 6.05 -10.81
N ASN A 15 -16.98 6.38 -12.09
CA ASN A 15 -16.65 7.69 -12.63
C ASN A 15 -17.45 8.81 -11.95
N ARG A 16 -18.76 8.63 -11.79
CA ARG A 16 -19.64 9.64 -11.16
C ARG A 16 -19.38 9.81 -9.66
N THR A 17 -18.96 8.77 -8.96
CA THR A 17 -18.89 8.78 -7.49
C THR A 17 -17.46 9.05 -6.98
N TYR A 18 -16.44 8.67 -7.73
CA TYR A 18 -15.04 8.71 -7.27
C TYR A 18 -14.10 9.48 -8.20
N LEU A 19 -14.27 9.42 -9.52
CA LEU A 19 -13.27 9.96 -10.46
C LEU A 19 -13.25 11.50 -10.51
N ASP A 20 -14.35 12.17 -10.16
CA ASP A 20 -14.33 13.64 -9.97
C ASP A 20 -13.48 14.07 -8.76
N ARG A 21 -13.02 13.11 -7.96
CA ARG A 21 -12.19 13.33 -6.76
C ARG A 21 -10.79 12.74 -6.87
N VAL A 22 -10.48 12.02 -7.94
CA VAL A 22 -9.21 11.32 -8.12
C VAL A 22 -8.53 11.79 -9.38
N GLU A 23 -7.35 12.32 -9.22
CA GLU A 23 -6.46 12.67 -10.32
C GLU A 23 -5.40 11.58 -10.49
N TYR A 24 -5.12 11.18 -11.72
CA TYR A 24 -4.14 10.15 -12.02
C TYR A 24 -2.93 10.76 -12.72
N TYR A 25 -1.76 10.35 -12.29
CA TYR A 25 -0.51 10.59 -12.99
C TYR A 25 -0.01 9.28 -13.55
N ASP A 26 -0.16 9.12 -14.84
CA ASP A 26 0.30 7.93 -15.56
C ASP A 26 1.65 8.25 -16.21
N SER A 27 2.71 7.62 -15.70
CA SER A 27 4.05 7.77 -16.24
C SER A 27 4.76 6.43 -16.25
N PHE A 28 5.13 5.99 -17.44
CA PHE A 28 5.90 4.77 -17.64
C PHE A 28 7.40 5.11 -17.68
N GLY A 29 8.19 4.34 -16.91
CA GLY A 29 9.64 4.47 -16.86
C GLY A 29 10.16 5.26 -15.65
N SER A 30 11.48 5.46 -15.61
CA SER A 30 12.12 6.20 -14.54
C SER A 30 11.78 7.68 -14.62
N ASN A 31 11.21 8.19 -13.54
CA ASN A 31 10.93 9.60 -13.40
C ASN A 31 12.05 10.28 -12.61
N GLN A 32 12.53 11.42 -13.12
CA GLN A 32 13.44 12.23 -12.34
C GLN A 32 12.74 12.71 -11.06
N ILE A 33 13.44 12.67 -9.93
CA ILE A 33 12.94 13.11 -8.61
C ILE A 33 12.30 14.50 -8.70
N GLY A 34 12.90 15.43 -9.46
CA GLY A 34 12.37 16.78 -9.65
C GLY A 34 10.99 16.80 -10.29
N THR A 35 10.74 15.94 -11.27
CA THR A 35 9.43 15.82 -11.95
C THR A 35 8.35 15.38 -10.95
N ILE A 36 8.63 14.35 -10.14
CA ILE A 36 7.66 13.86 -9.14
C ILE A 36 7.33 14.94 -8.10
N LEU A 37 8.34 15.63 -7.57
CA LEU A 37 8.12 16.72 -6.62
C LEU A 37 7.27 17.84 -7.22
N THR A 38 7.51 18.17 -8.50
CA THR A 38 6.72 19.20 -9.22
C THR A 38 5.28 18.72 -9.44
N THR A 39 5.09 17.45 -9.80
CA THR A 39 3.76 16.85 -9.99
C THR A 39 2.97 16.84 -8.68
N ILE A 40 3.59 16.47 -7.56
CA ILE A 40 2.96 16.54 -6.23
C ILE A 40 2.53 17.98 -5.90
N LYS A 41 3.40 18.98 -6.16
CA LYS A 41 3.04 20.40 -5.97
C LYS A 41 1.85 20.81 -6.83
N TYR A 42 1.82 20.36 -8.09
CA TYR A 42 0.72 20.64 -8.99
C TYR A 42 -0.60 20.06 -8.47
N PHE A 43 -0.61 18.77 -8.09
CA PHE A 43 -1.81 18.15 -7.56
C PHE A 43 -2.29 18.81 -6.26
N ALA A 44 -1.38 19.14 -5.35
CA ALA A 44 -1.75 19.78 -4.11
C ALA A 44 -2.30 21.21 -4.31
N LYS A 45 -1.65 22.02 -5.18
CA LYS A 45 -2.00 23.45 -5.32
C LYS A 45 -3.02 23.73 -6.41
N ALA A 46 -2.93 23.05 -7.56
CA ALA A 46 -3.81 23.32 -8.70
C ALA A 46 -5.06 22.45 -8.71
N LYS A 47 -4.99 21.25 -8.13
CA LYS A 47 -6.08 20.27 -8.06
C LYS A 47 -6.66 20.10 -6.65
N ASP A 48 -6.13 20.81 -5.67
CA ASP A 48 -6.52 20.73 -4.25
C ASP A 48 -6.51 19.32 -3.65
N CYS A 49 -5.61 18.44 -4.14
CA CYS A 49 -5.45 17.09 -3.63
C CYS A 49 -4.85 17.13 -2.23
N LYS A 50 -5.56 16.61 -1.24
CA LYS A 50 -5.10 16.50 0.16
C LYS A 50 -4.41 15.17 0.46
N TYR A 51 -4.72 14.13 -0.31
CA TYR A 51 -4.16 12.78 -0.17
C TYR A 51 -3.45 12.41 -1.46
N ILE A 52 -2.18 12.03 -1.37
CA ILE A 52 -1.38 11.63 -2.52
C ILE A 52 -0.83 10.24 -2.27
N PHE A 53 -1.05 9.33 -3.22
CA PHE A 53 -0.54 7.98 -3.20
C PHE A 53 0.62 7.87 -4.18
N LEU A 54 1.75 7.34 -3.72
CA LEU A 54 2.95 7.12 -4.52
C LEU A 54 3.30 5.62 -4.52
N ASP A 55 3.03 4.95 -5.63
CA ASP A 55 3.32 3.52 -5.81
C ASP A 55 4.30 3.34 -6.97
N HIS A 56 5.50 2.88 -6.72
CA HIS A 56 6.21 2.72 -5.44
C HIS A 56 7.50 3.56 -5.44
N ILE A 57 8.02 3.88 -4.25
CA ILE A 57 9.15 4.82 -4.12
C ILE A 57 10.45 4.34 -4.81
N SER A 58 10.70 3.03 -4.88
CA SER A 58 11.93 2.48 -5.46
C SER A 58 12.08 2.72 -6.96
N ILE A 59 10.97 2.93 -7.70
CA ILE A 59 11.03 3.18 -9.14
C ILE A 59 11.69 4.53 -9.47
N LEU A 60 11.66 5.45 -8.51
CA LEU A 60 12.16 6.81 -8.68
C LEU A 60 13.69 6.91 -8.67
N VAL A 61 14.35 5.84 -8.27
CA VAL A 61 15.82 5.78 -8.13
C VAL A 61 16.44 4.57 -8.84
N SER A 62 15.62 3.82 -9.60
CA SER A 62 16.04 2.56 -10.25
C SER A 62 17.16 2.72 -11.29
N ASP A 63 17.33 3.90 -11.86
CA ASP A 63 18.35 4.18 -12.88
C ASP A 63 19.72 4.52 -12.31
N GLN A 64 19.87 4.56 -10.99
CA GLN A 64 21.11 4.94 -10.35
C GLN A 64 21.97 3.71 -9.99
N GLN A 65 23.29 3.85 -10.02
CA GLN A 65 24.20 2.79 -9.57
C GLN A 65 23.99 2.53 -8.07
N SER A 66 24.16 1.28 -7.65
CA SER A 66 23.77 0.79 -6.31
C SER A 66 24.29 1.59 -5.10
N GLY A 67 25.40 2.32 -5.24
CA GLY A 67 25.93 3.22 -4.20
C GLY A 67 25.18 4.54 -4.09
N ASP A 68 24.67 5.02 -5.21
CA ASP A 68 23.95 6.30 -5.29
C ASP A 68 22.46 6.14 -5.02
N GLU A 69 21.88 4.94 -5.22
CA GLU A 69 20.46 4.65 -4.97
C GLU A 69 20.06 4.97 -3.53
N ARG A 70 20.85 4.54 -2.55
CA ARG A 70 20.55 4.79 -1.13
C ARG A 70 20.57 6.26 -0.81
N LYS A 71 21.57 6.98 -1.27
CA LYS A 71 21.70 8.43 -1.06
C LYS A 71 20.57 9.19 -1.71
N ALA A 72 20.20 8.81 -2.93
CA ALA A 72 19.07 9.40 -3.65
C ALA A 72 17.73 9.17 -2.93
N LEU A 73 17.53 7.97 -2.35
CA LEU A 73 16.34 7.67 -1.53
C LEU A 73 16.31 8.51 -0.25
N ASP A 74 17.45 8.73 0.42
CA ASP A 74 17.54 9.58 1.60
C ASP A 74 17.17 11.03 1.28
N GLU A 75 17.72 11.56 0.18
CA GLU A 75 17.40 12.90 -0.30
C GLU A 75 15.92 13.02 -0.70
N LEU A 76 15.39 12.03 -1.42
CA LEU A 76 13.99 12.01 -1.82
C LEU A 76 13.07 11.99 -0.61
N ALA A 77 13.33 11.10 0.37
CA ALA A 77 12.53 11.01 1.59
C ALA A 77 12.52 12.34 2.35
N THR A 78 13.65 13.01 2.44
CA THR A 78 13.77 14.31 3.08
C THR A 78 12.97 15.38 2.32
N LYS A 79 13.10 15.45 0.99
CA LYS A 79 12.36 16.39 0.14
C LYS A 79 10.85 16.15 0.22
N LEU A 80 10.42 14.89 0.19
CA LEU A 80 9.01 14.54 0.33
C LEU A 80 8.46 14.91 1.70
N LYS A 81 9.22 14.68 2.78
CA LYS A 81 8.82 15.10 4.12
C LYS A 81 8.64 16.60 4.23
N THR A 82 9.58 17.38 3.72
CA THR A 82 9.48 18.85 3.67
C THR A 82 8.24 19.29 2.88
N LEU A 83 8.04 18.67 1.72
CA LEU A 83 6.93 19.00 0.84
C LEU A 83 5.56 18.73 1.48
N THR A 84 5.42 17.61 2.22
CA THR A 84 4.16 17.31 2.93
C THR A 84 3.82 18.37 3.98
N MET A 85 4.84 18.91 4.65
CA MET A 85 4.66 19.97 5.64
C MET A 85 4.33 21.32 5.00
N GLU A 86 5.02 21.67 3.89
CA GLU A 86 4.78 22.93 3.17
C GLU A 86 3.39 22.99 2.52
N LEU A 87 2.86 21.85 2.08
CA LEU A 87 1.60 21.78 1.33
C LEU A 87 0.41 21.34 2.16
N ASP A 88 0.63 20.96 3.43
CA ASP A 88 -0.38 20.40 4.34
C ASP A 88 -1.15 19.23 3.69
N ILE A 89 -0.40 18.24 3.19
CA ILE A 89 -0.93 17.05 2.52
C ILE A 89 -0.57 15.76 3.26
N CYS A 90 -1.39 14.74 3.08
CA CYS A 90 -1.08 13.37 3.49
C CYS A 90 -0.47 12.62 2.31
N LEU A 91 0.81 12.22 2.42
CA LEU A 91 1.50 11.41 1.43
C LEU A 91 1.55 9.96 1.92
N ILE A 92 0.96 9.05 1.15
CA ILE A 92 0.98 7.61 1.38
C ILE A 92 1.92 7.00 0.33
N MET A 93 2.99 6.35 0.80
CA MET A 93 3.99 5.75 -0.08
C MET A 93 4.01 4.24 0.06
N VAL A 94 4.06 3.54 -1.07
CA VAL A 94 4.30 2.10 -1.10
C VAL A 94 5.79 1.84 -1.19
N SER A 95 6.27 0.94 -0.35
CA SER A 95 7.65 0.46 -0.37
C SER A 95 7.67 -1.06 -0.27
N HIS A 96 8.43 -1.71 -1.14
CA HIS A 96 8.63 -3.15 -1.03
C HIS A 96 9.49 -3.50 0.19
N ALA A 97 9.16 -4.61 0.82
CA ALA A 97 10.01 -5.18 1.87
C ALA A 97 11.26 -5.84 1.27
N LYS A 98 12.36 -5.85 2.01
CA LYS A 98 13.54 -6.66 1.69
C LYS A 98 13.19 -8.13 1.87
N ARG A 99 13.81 -9.00 1.06
CA ARG A 99 13.73 -10.44 1.32
C ARG A 99 14.36 -10.77 2.65
N GLN A 100 13.61 -11.48 3.49
CA GLN A 100 14.13 -11.99 4.76
C GLN A 100 14.89 -13.30 4.53
N SER A 101 15.89 -13.54 5.37
CA SER A 101 16.71 -14.77 5.31
C SER A 101 16.03 -15.95 6.03
N SER A 102 15.04 -15.74 6.89
CA SER A 102 14.43 -16.77 7.73
C SER A 102 13.11 -17.29 7.19
N LYS A 103 12.12 -16.44 7.04
CA LYS A 103 10.80 -16.79 6.49
C LYS A 103 10.40 -15.74 5.47
N ALA A 104 10.06 -16.19 4.26
CA ALA A 104 9.65 -15.26 3.20
C ALA A 104 8.37 -14.51 3.60
N HIS A 105 8.24 -13.26 3.18
CA HIS A 105 7.02 -12.48 3.41
C HIS A 105 5.81 -13.16 2.76
N GLU A 106 6.02 -13.86 1.64
CA GLU A 106 5.00 -14.63 0.90
C GLU A 106 4.48 -15.84 1.69
N GLU A 107 5.22 -16.27 2.71
CA GLU A 107 4.87 -17.38 3.63
C GLU A 107 4.40 -16.85 5.00
N GLY A 108 3.95 -15.60 5.09
CA GLY A 108 3.47 -14.99 6.33
C GLY A 108 4.58 -14.56 7.30
N GLY A 109 5.78 -14.26 6.79
CA GLY A 109 6.85 -13.68 7.59
C GLY A 109 6.46 -12.32 8.18
N LYS A 110 6.76 -12.10 9.47
CA LYS A 110 6.47 -10.83 10.15
C LYS A 110 7.29 -9.70 9.55
N THR A 111 6.65 -8.57 9.33
CA THR A 111 7.31 -7.34 8.87
C THR A 111 7.90 -6.55 10.04
N SER A 112 8.99 -5.85 9.78
CA SER A 112 9.65 -4.94 10.71
C SER A 112 10.13 -3.66 10.00
N LEU A 113 10.48 -2.62 10.76
CA LEU A 113 11.04 -1.39 10.18
C LEU A 113 12.36 -1.63 9.43
N SER A 114 13.13 -2.64 9.83
CA SER A 114 14.39 -3.01 9.15
C SER A 114 14.18 -3.65 7.79
N ASP A 115 12.97 -4.13 7.50
CA ASP A 115 12.61 -4.75 6.23
C ASP A 115 12.26 -3.72 5.15
N LEU A 116 12.11 -2.45 5.50
CA LEU A 116 11.93 -1.39 4.52
C LEU A 116 13.09 -1.40 3.52
N ARG A 117 12.74 -1.57 2.24
CA ARG A 117 13.73 -1.55 1.17
C ARG A 117 14.20 -0.11 0.93
N GLY A 118 15.51 0.02 0.76
CA GLY A 118 16.14 1.30 0.45
C GLY A 118 16.90 1.84 1.65
N THR A 119 16.30 2.71 2.46
CA THR A 119 17.02 3.41 3.52
C THR A 119 16.27 3.45 4.84
N ALA A 120 17.03 3.63 5.93
CA ALA A 120 16.46 3.88 7.25
C ALA A 120 15.71 5.24 7.30
N ALA A 121 16.06 6.19 6.43
CA ALA A 121 15.45 7.52 6.40
C ALA A 121 13.94 7.45 6.12
N ILE A 122 13.47 6.56 5.25
CA ILE A 122 12.04 6.37 4.99
C ILE A 122 11.31 6.05 6.30
N GLY A 123 11.79 5.04 7.05
CA GLY A 123 11.22 4.69 8.34
C GLY A 123 11.34 5.79 9.39
N GLN A 124 12.46 6.52 9.43
CA GLN A 124 12.69 7.59 10.39
C GLN A 124 11.80 8.82 10.14
N LEU A 125 11.65 9.23 8.89
CA LEU A 125 10.89 10.43 8.49
C LEU A 125 9.39 10.20 8.44
N SER A 126 8.93 8.96 8.24
CA SER A 126 7.51 8.62 8.25
C SER A 126 6.87 8.86 9.62
N ASN A 127 5.64 9.37 9.62
CA ASN A 127 4.85 9.52 10.84
C ASN A 127 4.21 8.19 11.26
N MET A 128 3.79 7.37 10.27
CA MET A 128 3.23 6.05 10.45
C MET A 128 3.84 5.10 9.44
N VAL A 129 4.06 3.85 9.83
CA VAL A 129 4.50 2.76 8.96
C VAL A 129 3.62 1.56 9.22
N LEU A 130 3.00 1.06 8.17
CA LEU A 130 2.17 -0.14 8.19
C LEU A 130 2.86 -1.25 7.41
N GLY A 131 2.91 -2.44 8.00
CA GLY A 131 3.29 -3.67 7.32
C GLY A 131 2.04 -4.44 6.91
N LEU A 132 2.04 -4.99 5.71
CA LEU A 132 1.01 -5.89 5.20
C LEU A 132 1.60 -7.30 5.16
N GLU A 133 1.05 -8.20 5.96
CA GLU A 133 1.53 -9.58 6.13
C GLU A 133 0.48 -10.54 5.59
N ARG A 134 0.86 -11.41 4.68
CA ARG A 134 -0.03 -12.42 4.09
C ARG A 134 0.73 -13.71 3.84
N ASP A 135 0.16 -14.84 4.22
CA ASP A 135 0.65 -16.15 3.83
C ASP A 135 -0.05 -16.60 2.53
N GLY A 136 0.46 -16.12 1.41
CA GLY A 136 -0.08 -16.42 0.09
C GLY A 136 0.16 -17.85 -0.38
N GLN A 137 1.01 -18.61 0.33
CA GLN A 137 1.35 -20.01 0.02
C GLN A 137 0.60 -21.01 0.90
N SER A 138 -0.20 -20.55 1.87
CA SER A 138 -1.00 -21.43 2.72
C SER A 138 -1.96 -22.29 1.89
N GLU A 139 -2.07 -23.57 2.24
CA GLU A 139 -3.08 -24.47 1.68
C GLU A 139 -4.49 -24.10 2.14
N ASP A 140 -4.60 -23.54 3.34
CA ASP A 140 -5.85 -23.02 3.88
C ASP A 140 -6.23 -21.70 3.19
N ALA A 141 -7.37 -21.71 2.50
CA ALA A 141 -7.89 -20.55 1.78
C ALA A 141 -8.22 -19.38 2.73
N SER A 142 -8.69 -19.66 3.95
CA SER A 142 -8.97 -18.62 4.95
C SER A 142 -7.71 -17.85 5.33
N ILE A 143 -6.61 -18.56 5.54
CA ILE A 143 -5.30 -17.96 5.85
C ILE A 143 -4.75 -17.26 4.61
N ARG A 144 -4.76 -17.98 3.46
CA ARG A 144 -4.20 -17.47 2.20
C ARG A 144 -4.85 -16.18 1.73
N ASP A 145 -6.15 -16.02 1.92
CA ASP A 145 -6.90 -14.84 1.48
C ASP A 145 -6.96 -13.74 2.55
N THR A 146 -6.33 -13.94 3.72
CA THR A 146 -6.30 -12.97 4.82
C THR A 146 -4.97 -12.22 4.86
N THR A 147 -5.07 -10.90 4.99
CA THR A 147 -3.93 -9.99 5.18
C THR A 147 -4.00 -9.37 6.57
N LEU A 148 -2.94 -9.54 7.36
CA LEU A 148 -2.77 -8.84 8.64
C LEU A 148 -2.13 -7.48 8.39
N ILE A 149 -2.76 -6.44 8.92
CA ILE A 149 -2.17 -5.10 9.00
C ILE A 149 -1.44 -4.99 10.33
N ARG A 150 -0.15 -4.69 10.27
CA ARG A 150 0.69 -4.44 11.44
C ARG A 150 1.15 -3.00 11.47
N VAL A 151 0.95 -2.33 12.59
CA VAL A 151 1.53 -1.00 12.84
C VAL A 151 2.98 -1.19 13.28
N LEU A 152 3.92 -0.80 12.40
CA LEU A 152 5.36 -0.87 12.67
C LEU A 152 5.87 0.40 13.35
N LYS A 153 5.23 1.52 13.09
CA LYS A 153 5.51 2.82 13.68
C LYS A 153 4.25 3.68 13.74
N ASN A 154 4.04 4.34 14.85
CA ASN A 154 3.03 5.37 15.00
C ASN A 154 3.60 6.50 15.88
N ARG A 155 3.94 7.62 15.26
CA ARG A 155 4.54 8.77 15.98
C ARG A 155 3.53 9.50 16.87
N PHE A 156 2.23 9.36 16.57
CA PHE A 156 1.18 10.09 17.28
C PHE A 156 0.83 9.42 18.61
N SER A 157 0.71 8.09 18.65
CA SER A 157 0.32 7.36 19.83
C SER A 157 1.44 6.51 20.44
N GLY A 158 2.50 6.22 19.68
CA GLY A 158 3.55 5.28 20.06
C GLY A 158 3.14 3.81 20.01
N LEU A 159 1.85 3.50 19.79
CA LEU A 159 1.34 2.14 19.75
C LEU A 159 1.79 1.42 18.48
N THR A 160 2.24 0.18 18.64
CA THR A 160 2.67 -0.70 17.55
C THR A 160 2.15 -2.12 17.77
N GLY A 161 2.14 -2.94 16.74
CA GLY A 161 1.71 -4.34 16.79
C GLY A 161 0.63 -4.68 15.76
N PRO A 162 0.04 -5.88 15.84
CA PRO A 162 -1.10 -6.27 15.02
C PRO A 162 -2.26 -5.29 15.20
N SER A 163 -2.94 -4.95 14.10
CA SER A 163 -4.06 -4.01 14.11
C SER A 163 -5.32 -4.68 13.60
N SER A 164 -5.49 -4.80 12.29
CA SER A 164 -6.68 -5.36 11.67
C SER A 164 -6.31 -6.50 10.73
N MET A 165 -7.23 -7.42 10.53
CA MET A 165 -7.16 -8.43 9.49
C MET A 165 -8.20 -8.18 8.43
N LEU A 166 -7.80 -8.31 7.17
CA LEU A 166 -8.64 -8.11 6.01
C LEU A 166 -8.69 -9.38 5.18
N LYS A 167 -9.89 -9.96 5.01
CA LYS A 167 -10.12 -11.12 4.14
C LYS A 167 -10.51 -10.63 2.74
N TYR A 168 -9.82 -11.14 1.74
CA TYR A 168 -10.11 -10.86 0.33
C TYR A 168 -11.17 -11.83 -0.20
N SER A 169 -12.21 -11.28 -0.81
CA SER A 169 -13.24 -12.04 -1.50
C SER A 169 -12.93 -12.10 -2.99
N GLN A 170 -12.57 -13.28 -3.50
CA GLN A 170 -12.27 -13.49 -4.92
C GLN A 170 -13.47 -13.21 -5.81
N GLY A 171 -14.69 -13.54 -5.35
CA GLY A 171 -15.92 -13.33 -6.11
C GLY A 171 -16.31 -11.85 -6.29
N THR A 172 -15.96 -10.99 -5.33
CA THR A 172 -16.33 -9.58 -5.35
C THR A 172 -15.16 -8.62 -5.53
N GLY A 173 -13.92 -9.10 -5.35
CA GLY A 173 -12.71 -8.27 -5.33
C GLY A 173 -12.61 -7.34 -4.12
N ARG A 174 -13.40 -7.55 -3.07
CA ARG A 174 -13.45 -6.70 -1.89
C ARG A 174 -12.60 -7.24 -0.75
N LEU A 175 -12.10 -6.34 0.09
CA LEU A 175 -11.51 -6.62 1.38
C LEU A 175 -12.54 -6.32 2.46
N ALA A 176 -12.74 -7.25 3.39
CA ALA A 176 -13.59 -7.08 4.56
C ALA A 176 -12.78 -7.33 5.83
N GLU A 177 -13.02 -6.54 6.87
CA GLU A 177 -12.42 -6.77 8.18
C GLU A 177 -12.97 -8.05 8.80
N VAL A 178 -12.07 -8.86 9.38
CA VAL A 178 -12.39 -10.15 10.03
C VAL A 178 -11.67 -10.26 11.36
N THR A 179 -12.20 -11.11 12.26
CA THR A 179 -11.56 -11.47 13.53
C THR A 179 -10.70 -12.73 13.38
N TRP A 180 -9.87 -13.03 14.40
CA TRP A 180 -9.07 -14.27 14.43
C TRP A 180 -9.96 -15.52 14.41
N GLU A 181 -11.06 -15.50 15.13
CA GLU A 181 -12.00 -16.62 15.20
C GLU A 181 -12.58 -16.92 13.79
N GLN A 182 -12.93 -15.88 13.04
CA GLN A 182 -13.45 -16.05 11.67
C GLN A 182 -12.40 -16.54 10.64
N VAL A 183 -11.11 -16.44 10.97
CA VAL A 183 -10.04 -16.93 10.10
C VAL A 183 -9.71 -18.39 10.42
N THR A 184 -9.77 -18.78 11.70
CA THR A 184 -9.33 -20.10 12.19
C THR A 184 -10.46 -21.12 12.30
N GLU A 185 -11.71 -20.69 12.41
CA GLU A 185 -12.85 -21.59 12.37
C GLU A 185 -13.22 -21.90 10.90
N PRO A 186 -13.32 -23.19 10.51
CA PRO A 186 -13.82 -23.55 9.18
C PRO A 186 -15.26 -23.03 9.04
N GLU A 187 -15.56 -22.40 7.90
CA GLU A 187 -16.96 -22.06 7.55
C GLU A 187 -17.78 -23.35 7.63
N VAL A 188 -18.63 -23.46 8.64
CA VAL A 188 -19.65 -24.51 8.69
C VAL A 188 -20.60 -24.15 7.54
N MET A 189 -20.45 -24.85 6.42
CA MET A 189 -21.48 -24.82 5.37
C MET A 189 -22.76 -25.32 6.03
N GLU A 190 -23.67 -24.40 6.32
CA GLU A 190 -25.06 -24.78 6.59
C GLU A 190 -25.56 -25.45 5.31
N ASP A 191 -25.61 -26.79 5.36
CA ASP A 191 -26.27 -27.62 4.37
C ASP A 191 -27.76 -27.25 4.47
N GLU A 192 -28.22 -26.33 3.63
CA GLU A 192 -29.65 -26.08 3.47
C GLU A 192 -30.23 -27.39 2.90
N GLY A 193 -30.53 -28.26 3.87
CA GLY A 193 -31.18 -29.55 3.63
C GLY A 193 -32.47 -29.30 2.86
N SER A 194 -32.46 -29.79 1.65
CA SER A 194 -33.64 -30.06 0.83
C SER A 194 -34.77 -30.70 1.66
N SER A 195 -35.86 -30.07 1.73
CA SER A 195 -37.16 -30.65 2.03
C SER A 195 -38.13 -30.36 0.90
#